data_f97adb7b94a29308537ccec78d46da85
#
_entry.id   f97adb7b94a29308537ccec78d46da85
#
_cell.length_a   1.000
_cell.length_b   1.000
_cell.length_c   1.000
_cell.angle_alpha   90.00
_cell.angle_beta   90.00
_cell.angle_gamma   90.00
#
_symmetry.space_group_name_H-M   'P 1'
#
loop_
_entity.id
_entity.type
_entity.pdbx_description
1 polymer ?
#
loop_
_entity_poly.entity_id
_entity_poly.type
_entity_poly.pdbx_seq_one_letter_code
_entity_poly.pdbx_strand_id
1 'polypeptide(L)'
;NLIGDFMNYFTNEKHYNTLNNYYRHKFGIKIFKIALNGNFSCPNRDGVFSSQGCIFCSESGSGDFAGDPSMSLEKQFKDIKEMMHKKWHKGKYIAYFQANTNTYGPIKKLRTLFEKALELDENIVGLNIGTIADCFSPQIYDLLEELNQKTYLTIELGLQSMHDQTLKLINRGHDLQT
;
A
#
# COMPACT_ATOMS: atom_id res chain seq x y z
N ASN A 1 14.83 -19.33 -13.19
CA ASN A 1 13.69 -20.27 -13.16
C ASN A 1 12.46 -19.57 -12.60
N LEU A 2 11.65 -18.96 -13.49
CA LEU A 2 10.39 -18.28 -13.15
C LEU A 2 9.23 -19.26 -12.86
N ILE A 3 9.51 -20.55 -12.71
CA ILE A 3 8.53 -21.61 -12.39
C ILE A 3 8.87 -22.24 -11.01
N GLY A 4 9.77 -21.62 -10.24
CA GLY A 4 10.14 -22.05 -8.92
C GLY A 4 9.07 -21.67 -7.90
N ASP A 5 8.47 -22.66 -7.32
CA ASP A 5 7.67 -22.64 -6.11
C ASP A 5 6.31 -21.90 -6.16
N PHE A 6 5.39 -22.42 -6.95
CA PHE A 6 3.98 -22.37 -6.55
C PHE A 6 3.84 -23.18 -5.24
N MET A 7 4.38 -22.65 -4.16
CA MET A 7 4.14 -23.22 -2.85
C MET A 7 2.66 -23.20 -2.58
N ASN A 8 2.10 -24.36 -2.33
CA ASN A 8 0.69 -24.49 -2.00
C ASN A 8 0.49 -24.00 -0.55
N TYR A 9 0.05 -22.74 -0.42
CA TYR A 9 -0.31 -22.15 0.88
C TYR A 9 -1.73 -22.49 1.31
N PHE A 10 -2.41 -23.40 0.60
CA PHE A 10 -3.71 -23.91 1.00
C PHE A 10 -3.58 -24.69 2.30
N THR A 11 -4.56 -24.53 3.16
CA THR A 11 -4.73 -25.34 4.36
C THR A 11 -6.02 -26.15 4.24
N ASN A 12 -6.17 -27.19 5.06
CA ASN A 12 -7.43 -27.96 5.12
C ASN A 12 -8.63 -27.11 5.55
N GLU A 13 -8.39 -25.94 6.15
CA GLU A 13 -9.44 -25.04 6.63
C GLU A 13 -9.84 -23.96 5.60
N LYS A 14 -9.01 -23.73 4.56
CA LYS A 14 -9.21 -22.65 3.58
C LYS A 14 -9.05 -23.17 2.17
N HIS A 15 -10.08 -22.99 1.36
CA HIS A 15 -10.07 -23.34 -0.07
C HIS A 15 -9.38 -22.33 -0.97
N TYR A 16 -8.66 -21.36 -0.40
CA TYR A 16 -7.91 -20.32 -1.12
C TYR A 16 -6.64 -19.94 -0.36
N ASN A 17 -5.64 -19.46 -1.08
CA ASN A 17 -4.42 -18.93 -0.47
C ASN A 17 -4.71 -17.60 0.20
N THR A 18 -4.47 -17.53 1.50
CA THR A 18 -4.60 -16.27 2.24
C THR A 18 -3.26 -15.54 2.31
N LEU A 19 -3.30 -14.21 2.24
CA LEU A 19 -2.12 -13.40 2.45
C LEU A 19 -1.46 -13.66 3.82
N ASN A 20 -2.26 -13.98 4.84
CA ASN A 20 -1.74 -14.35 6.15
C ASN A 20 -0.92 -15.65 6.12
N ASN A 21 -1.36 -16.68 5.37
CA ASN A 21 -0.60 -17.93 5.23
C ASN A 21 0.70 -17.69 4.45
N TYR A 22 0.62 -16.92 3.36
CA TYR A 22 1.80 -16.51 2.61
C TYR A 22 2.83 -15.80 3.49
N TYR A 23 2.40 -14.80 4.27
CA TYR A 23 3.30 -14.06 5.17
C TYR A 23 3.87 -14.93 6.29
N ARG A 24 3.06 -15.80 6.89
CA ARG A 24 3.54 -16.74 7.91
C ARG A 24 4.61 -17.68 7.35
N HIS A 25 4.41 -18.14 6.13
CA HIS A 25 5.41 -18.99 5.46
C HIS A 25 6.68 -18.20 5.16
N LYS A 26 6.57 -17.01 4.59
CA LYS A 26 7.70 -16.18 4.19
C LYS A 26 8.51 -15.65 5.38
N PHE A 27 7.85 -15.22 6.45
CA PHE A 27 8.47 -14.53 7.58
C PHE A 27 8.49 -15.33 8.87
N GLY A 28 7.91 -16.53 8.90
CA GLY A 28 7.85 -17.41 10.07
C GLY A 28 6.96 -16.92 11.21
N ILE A 29 6.29 -15.78 11.07
CA ILE A 29 5.51 -15.13 12.12
C ILE A 29 4.29 -14.39 11.53
N LYS A 30 3.34 -14.02 12.39
CA LYS A 30 2.24 -13.13 12.04
C LYS A 30 2.77 -11.77 11.58
N ILE A 31 2.25 -11.28 10.44
CA ILE A 31 2.53 -9.94 9.93
C ILE A 31 1.30 -9.05 10.11
N PHE A 32 1.54 -7.83 10.56
CA PHE A 32 0.55 -6.75 10.63
C PHE A 32 0.88 -5.69 9.60
N LYS A 33 -0.09 -5.35 8.76
CA LYS A 33 0.00 -4.16 7.92
C LYS A 33 -0.42 -2.96 8.78
N ILE A 34 0.51 -2.03 8.98
CA ILE A 34 0.27 -0.77 9.69
C ILE A 34 -0.06 0.29 8.65
N ALA A 35 -1.33 0.64 8.54
CA ALA A 35 -1.82 1.57 7.52
C ALA A 35 -1.44 3.03 7.87
N LEU A 36 -0.48 3.57 7.16
CA LEU A 36 0.05 4.92 7.31
C LEU A 36 -0.57 5.86 6.27
N ASN A 37 -0.71 7.12 6.65
CA ASN A 37 -1.11 8.22 5.77
C ASN A 37 0.07 9.16 5.56
N GLY A 38 0.63 9.18 4.34
CA GLY A 38 1.73 10.05 3.95
C GLY A 38 1.29 11.47 3.53
N ASN A 39 0.04 11.80 3.72
CA ASN A 39 -0.58 13.05 3.27
C ASN A 39 -0.31 13.31 1.77
N PHE A 40 -0.62 12.29 0.97
CA PHE A 40 -0.60 12.38 -0.49
C PHE A 40 -1.96 12.81 -1.02
N SER A 41 -1.97 13.38 -2.22
CA SER A 41 -3.18 13.65 -2.99
C SER A 41 -3.50 12.50 -3.95
N CYS A 42 -4.51 12.71 -4.77
CA CYS A 42 -4.87 11.82 -5.88
C CYS A 42 -5.20 12.70 -7.10
N PRO A 43 -4.62 12.44 -8.30
CA PRO A 43 -4.87 13.26 -9.48
C PRO A 43 -6.33 13.21 -9.95
N ASN A 44 -7.11 12.23 -9.49
CA ASN A 44 -8.55 12.20 -9.70
C ASN A 44 -9.34 13.11 -8.76
N ARG A 45 -8.68 13.79 -7.81
CA ARG A 45 -9.33 14.62 -6.79
C ARG A 45 -8.81 16.05 -6.74
N ASP A 46 -7.57 16.29 -7.14
CA ASP A 46 -6.91 17.60 -7.06
C ASP A 46 -7.06 18.46 -8.33
N GLY A 47 -7.82 17.97 -9.30
CA GLY A 47 -8.12 18.68 -10.53
C GLY A 47 -7.20 18.37 -11.71
N VAL A 48 -6.21 17.47 -11.54
CA VAL A 48 -5.32 17.08 -12.66
C VAL A 48 -6.09 16.23 -13.69
N PHE A 49 -6.76 15.17 -13.25
CA PHE A 49 -7.66 14.37 -14.11
C PHE A 49 -9.13 14.68 -13.82
N SER A 50 -9.48 14.83 -12.56
CA SER A 50 -10.83 15.12 -12.09
C SER A 50 -10.76 15.80 -10.72
N SER A 51 -11.78 16.59 -10.38
CA SER A 51 -11.95 17.14 -9.03
C SER A 51 -12.94 16.34 -8.17
N GLN A 52 -13.65 15.37 -8.78
CA GLN A 52 -14.73 14.64 -8.11
C GLN A 52 -14.24 13.35 -7.45
N GLY A 53 -13.11 12.79 -7.89
CA GLY A 53 -12.62 11.49 -7.44
C GLY A 53 -13.41 10.32 -8.04
N CYS A 54 -13.01 9.11 -7.70
CA CYS A 54 -13.75 7.91 -8.06
C CYS A 54 -15.01 7.80 -7.19
N ILE A 55 -16.13 7.33 -7.76
CA ILE A 55 -17.44 7.27 -7.07
C ILE A 55 -17.46 6.35 -5.83
N PHE A 56 -16.49 5.46 -5.70
CA PHE A 56 -16.36 4.52 -4.58
C PHE A 56 -15.39 5.02 -3.47
N CYS A 57 -14.70 6.12 -3.69
CA CYS A 57 -13.86 6.73 -2.65
C CYS A 57 -14.73 7.56 -1.70
N SER A 58 -14.42 7.48 -0.40
CA SER A 58 -15.03 8.36 0.59
C SER A 58 -14.62 9.82 0.38
N GLU A 59 -15.21 10.74 1.12
CA GLU A 59 -14.85 12.17 1.11
C GLU A 59 -13.36 12.39 1.46
N SER A 60 -12.82 11.59 2.39
CA SER A 60 -11.39 11.60 2.78
C SER A 60 -10.45 10.85 1.81
N GLY A 61 -10.99 10.20 0.76
CA GLY A 61 -10.22 9.38 -0.19
C GLY A 61 -10.29 7.88 0.13
N SER A 62 -9.28 7.11 -0.28
CA SER A 62 -9.26 5.65 -0.17
C SER A 62 -8.64 5.12 1.14
N GLY A 63 -8.45 5.95 2.14
CA GLY A 63 -7.66 5.63 3.33
C GLY A 63 -8.36 5.82 4.67
N ASP A 64 -9.67 5.53 4.76
CA ASP A 64 -10.46 5.75 5.98
C ASP A 64 -9.93 5.03 7.24
N PHE A 65 -9.15 3.96 7.06
CA PHE A 65 -8.52 3.21 8.15
C PHE A 65 -7.01 3.47 8.28
N ALA A 66 -6.46 4.38 7.50
CA ALA A 66 -5.07 4.80 7.64
C ALA A 66 -4.92 5.76 8.83
N GLY A 67 -3.68 5.97 9.26
CA GLY A 67 -3.37 6.94 10.31
C GLY A 67 -3.82 8.36 9.96
N ASP A 68 -4.01 9.18 10.99
CA ASP A 68 -4.40 10.58 10.85
C ASP A 68 -3.28 11.38 10.15
N PRO A 69 -3.53 12.02 9.00
CA PRO A 69 -2.52 12.77 8.25
C PRO A 69 -1.97 14.01 8.99
N SER A 70 -2.65 14.47 10.04
CA SER A 70 -2.17 15.58 10.89
C SER A 70 -1.10 15.12 11.88
N MET A 71 -0.96 13.81 12.09
CA MET A 71 0.01 13.22 13.00
C MET A 71 1.29 12.79 12.27
N SER A 72 2.41 12.77 13.00
CA SER A 72 3.67 12.22 12.46
C SER A 72 3.55 10.72 12.19
N LEU A 73 4.37 10.19 11.28
CA LEU A 73 4.39 8.75 10.97
C LEU A 73 4.67 7.89 12.21
N GLU A 74 5.54 8.37 13.10
CA GLU A 74 5.84 7.69 14.37
C GLU A 74 4.59 7.56 15.26
N LYS A 75 3.81 8.62 15.36
CA LYS A 75 2.58 8.62 16.16
C LYS A 75 1.53 7.70 15.55
N GLN A 76 1.31 7.79 14.23
CA GLN A 76 0.40 6.92 13.50
C GLN A 76 0.79 5.45 13.71
N PHE A 77 2.07 5.12 13.50
CA PHE A 77 2.59 3.76 13.66
C PHE A 77 2.37 3.24 15.08
N LYS A 78 2.74 4.03 16.08
CA LYS A 78 2.60 3.67 17.49
C LYS A 78 1.15 3.36 17.85
N ASP A 79 0.22 4.24 17.50
CA ASP A 79 -1.20 4.10 17.85
C ASP A 79 -1.82 2.85 17.23
N ILE A 80 -1.54 2.59 15.94
CA ILE A 80 -2.04 1.41 15.24
C ILE A 80 -1.38 0.14 15.79
N LYS A 81 -0.07 0.16 16.06
CA LYS A 81 0.65 -0.94 16.69
C LYS A 81 0.02 -1.30 18.04
N GLU A 82 -0.22 -0.33 18.90
CA GLU A 82 -0.84 -0.55 20.21
C GLU A 82 -2.27 -1.13 20.07
N MET A 83 -3.05 -0.65 19.12
CA MET A 83 -4.37 -1.20 18.83
C MET A 83 -4.29 -2.67 18.38
N MET A 84 -3.35 -3.02 17.50
CA MET A 84 -3.16 -4.40 17.04
C MET A 84 -2.74 -5.33 18.16
N HIS A 85 -1.87 -4.86 19.06
CA HIS A 85 -1.35 -5.65 20.17
C HIS A 85 -2.36 -5.92 21.30
N LYS A 86 -3.49 -5.19 21.34
CA LYS A 86 -4.62 -5.56 22.22
C LYS A 86 -5.19 -6.95 21.88
N LYS A 87 -5.09 -7.36 20.62
CA LYS A 87 -5.63 -8.65 20.14
C LYS A 87 -4.55 -9.70 19.91
N TRP A 88 -3.36 -9.32 19.50
CA TRP A 88 -2.28 -10.25 19.14
C TRP A 88 -0.95 -9.80 19.78
N HIS A 89 -0.38 -10.65 20.60
CA HIS A 89 0.79 -10.31 21.41
C HIS A 89 2.12 -10.30 20.66
N LYS A 90 2.23 -11.03 19.53
CA LYS A 90 3.48 -11.19 18.78
C LYS A 90 3.26 -11.06 17.27
N GLY A 91 4.21 -10.40 16.60
CA GLY A 91 4.24 -10.26 15.14
C GLY A 91 5.28 -9.27 14.68
N LYS A 92 5.47 -9.20 13.36
CA LYS A 92 6.29 -8.20 12.68
C LYS A 92 5.39 -7.31 11.83
N TYR A 93 5.94 -6.25 11.25
CA TYR A 93 5.14 -5.22 10.61
C TYR A 93 5.52 -5.04 9.16
N ILE A 94 4.53 -4.67 8.36
CA ILE A 94 4.72 -4.03 7.06
C ILE A 94 4.17 -2.62 7.18
N ALA A 95 5.01 -1.62 6.93
CA ALA A 95 4.57 -0.23 6.80
C ALA A 95 3.75 -0.13 5.50
N TYR A 96 2.50 0.33 5.60
CA TYR A 96 1.57 0.34 4.48
C TYR A 96 1.03 1.74 4.20
N PHE A 97 1.50 2.38 3.15
CA PHE A 97 0.92 3.63 2.67
C PHE A 97 -0.34 3.31 1.88
N GLN A 98 -1.50 3.54 2.49
CA GLN A 98 -2.80 3.19 1.96
C GLN A 98 -3.57 4.38 1.39
N ALA A 99 -3.54 5.52 2.09
CA ALA A 99 -4.39 6.67 1.78
C ALA A 99 -3.99 7.33 0.46
N ASN A 100 -4.98 7.53 -0.43
CA ASN A 100 -4.82 8.22 -1.72
C ASN A 100 -3.83 7.52 -2.67
N THR A 101 -3.03 8.28 -3.43
CA THR A 101 -2.12 7.79 -4.48
C THR A 101 -0.69 8.01 -4.04
N ASN A 102 -0.06 6.97 -3.48
CA ASN A 102 1.21 7.13 -2.76
C ASN A 102 2.46 7.16 -3.66
N THR A 103 2.32 7.14 -4.96
CA THR A 103 3.38 7.48 -5.93
C THR A 103 3.17 8.86 -6.57
N TYR A 104 2.09 9.56 -6.21
CA TYR A 104 1.74 10.86 -6.73
C TYR A 104 2.31 11.98 -5.86
N GLY A 105 3.50 12.46 -6.22
CA GLY A 105 4.18 13.54 -5.51
C GLY A 105 5.64 13.70 -5.89
N PRO A 106 6.31 14.71 -5.34
CA PRO A 106 7.74 14.93 -5.59
C PRO A 106 8.58 13.75 -5.09
N ILE A 107 9.49 13.23 -5.93
CA ILE A 107 10.33 12.06 -5.63
C ILE A 107 11.08 12.19 -4.30
N LYS A 108 11.54 13.38 -3.95
CA LYS A 108 12.22 13.65 -2.68
C LYS A 108 11.30 13.40 -1.47
N LYS A 109 10.02 13.82 -1.57
CA LYS A 109 9.01 13.57 -0.52
C LYS A 109 8.74 12.07 -0.39
N LEU A 110 8.55 11.38 -1.51
CA LEU A 110 8.32 9.93 -1.55
C LEU A 110 9.47 9.18 -0.86
N ARG A 111 10.70 9.43 -1.29
CA ARG A 111 11.91 8.83 -0.70
C ARG A 111 11.97 9.04 0.81
N THR A 112 11.87 10.30 1.24
CA THR A 112 11.95 10.63 2.67
C THR A 112 10.91 9.90 3.50
N LEU A 113 9.65 9.83 3.03
CA LEU A 113 8.58 9.17 3.78
C LEU A 113 8.73 7.66 3.80
N PHE A 114 9.13 7.04 2.68
CA PHE A 114 9.27 5.59 2.61
C PHE A 114 10.48 5.10 3.41
N GLU A 115 11.63 5.77 3.32
CA GLU A 115 12.81 5.43 4.12
C GLU A 115 12.52 5.63 5.61
N LYS A 116 11.91 6.75 5.99
CA LYS A 116 11.50 7.00 7.37
C LYS A 116 10.54 5.93 7.90
N ALA A 117 9.60 5.47 7.09
CA ALA A 117 8.66 4.43 7.49
C ALA A 117 9.35 3.09 7.80
N LEU A 118 10.46 2.78 7.13
CA LEU A 118 11.25 1.58 7.40
C LEU A 118 12.03 1.65 8.73
N GLU A 119 12.27 2.85 9.24
CA GLU A 119 13.04 3.10 10.47
C GLU A 119 12.15 3.21 11.73
N LEU A 120 10.82 3.15 11.59
CA LEU A 120 9.89 3.36 12.69
C LEU A 120 9.95 2.27 13.77
N ASP A 121 10.36 1.05 13.40
CA ASP A 121 10.48 -0.09 14.32
C ASP A 121 11.42 -1.15 13.74
N GLU A 122 12.26 -1.75 14.57
CA GLU A 122 13.20 -2.82 14.19
C GLU A 122 12.52 -4.09 13.64
N ASN A 123 11.24 -4.28 13.93
CA ASN A 123 10.44 -5.40 13.45
C ASN A 123 9.68 -5.11 12.15
N ILE A 124 9.96 -3.99 11.49
CA ILE A 124 9.43 -3.75 10.15
C ILE A 124 10.22 -4.60 9.16
N VAL A 125 9.51 -5.45 8.42
CA VAL A 125 10.08 -6.40 7.44
C VAL A 125 9.71 -6.08 6.01
N GLY A 126 8.90 -5.04 5.79
CA GLY A 126 8.46 -4.69 4.45
C GLY A 126 7.73 -3.36 4.36
N LEU A 127 7.55 -2.94 3.12
CA LEU A 127 6.84 -1.74 2.72
C LEU A 127 5.77 -2.10 1.69
N ASN A 128 4.54 -1.64 1.91
CA ASN A 128 3.46 -1.70 0.93
C ASN A 128 3.09 -0.29 0.48
N ILE A 129 2.90 -0.10 -0.82
CA ILE A 129 2.53 1.19 -1.41
C ILE A 129 1.27 1.00 -2.25
N GLY A 130 0.15 1.55 -1.79
CA GLY A 130 -1.11 1.59 -2.53
C GLY A 130 -1.10 2.77 -3.50
N THR A 131 -1.40 2.53 -4.78
CA THR A 131 -1.36 3.58 -5.81
C THR A 131 -2.23 3.24 -7.02
N ILE A 132 -2.13 4.02 -8.08
CA ILE A 132 -2.82 3.84 -9.35
C ILE A 132 -1.82 3.75 -10.51
N ALA A 133 -2.19 3.09 -11.61
CA ALA A 133 -1.28 2.74 -12.70
C ALA A 133 -0.67 3.95 -13.43
N ASP A 134 -1.40 5.04 -13.52
CA ASP A 134 -1.06 6.29 -14.22
C ASP A 134 -0.12 7.23 -13.45
N CYS A 135 0.37 6.81 -12.26
CA CYS A 135 1.25 7.62 -11.42
C CYS A 135 2.65 6.99 -11.26
N PHE A 136 3.27 6.65 -12.38
CA PHE A 136 4.64 6.14 -12.44
C PHE A 136 5.50 6.95 -13.41
N SER A 137 6.66 7.38 -12.94
CA SER A 137 7.71 8.00 -13.75
C SER A 137 8.99 7.15 -13.68
N PRO A 138 9.97 7.34 -14.58
CA PRO A 138 11.26 6.66 -14.48
C PRO A 138 11.90 6.78 -13.10
N GLN A 139 11.88 7.98 -12.50
CA GLN A 139 12.44 8.22 -11.16
C GLN A 139 11.70 7.45 -10.05
N ILE A 140 10.39 7.18 -10.22
CA ILE A 140 9.63 6.34 -9.29
C ILE A 140 10.06 4.88 -9.43
N TYR A 141 10.25 4.37 -10.64
CA TYR A 141 10.77 3.01 -10.84
C TYR A 141 12.15 2.86 -10.21
N ASP A 142 13.06 3.82 -10.40
CA ASP A 142 14.39 3.80 -9.79
C ASP A 142 14.29 3.75 -8.24
N LEU A 143 13.42 4.58 -7.65
CA LEU A 143 13.18 4.57 -6.20
C LEU A 143 12.62 3.25 -5.71
N LEU A 144 11.66 2.67 -6.43
CA LEU A 144 11.06 1.38 -6.05
C LEU A 144 12.07 0.22 -6.16
N GLU A 145 12.95 0.24 -7.16
CA GLU A 145 14.04 -0.72 -7.28
C GLU A 145 15.01 -0.64 -6.11
N GLU A 146 15.45 0.57 -5.74
CA GLU A 146 16.31 0.80 -4.57
C GLU A 146 15.63 0.29 -3.27
N LEU A 147 14.34 0.57 -3.08
CA LEU A 147 13.60 0.11 -1.91
C LEU A 147 13.43 -1.42 -1.89
N ASN A 148 13.21 -2.04 -3.05
CA ASN A 148 13.10 -3.49 -3.16
C ASN A 148 14.40 -4.23 -2.83
N GLN A 149 15.54 -3.57 -3.00
CA GLN A 149 16.83 -4.12 -2.57
C GLN A 149 17.03 -4.03 -1.04
N LYS A 150 16.33 -3.09 -0.38
CA LYS A 150 16.45 -2.85 1.08
C LYS A 150 15.46 -3.65 1.91
N THR A 151 14.26 -3.91 1.37
CA THR A 151 13.15 -4.50 2.14
C THR A 151 12.21 -5.31 1.23
N TYR A 152 11.30 -6.07 1.85
CA TYR A 152 10.21 -6.70 1.11
C TYR A 152 9.22 -5.63 0.64
N LEU A 153 9.26 -5.32 -0.65
CA LEU A 153 8.39 -4.31 -1.26
C LEU A 153 7.17 -4.95 -1.93
N THR A 154 6.01 -4.36 -1.73
CA THR A 154 4.77 -4.68 -2.46
C THR A 154 4.14 -3.40 -2.99
N ILE A 155 3.74 -3.42 -4.26
CA ILE A 155 2.93 -2.36 -4.86
C ILE A 155 1.51 -2.89 -5.04
N GLU A 156 0.53 -2.16 -4.52
CA GLU A 156 -0.89 -2.47 -4.66
C GLU A 156 -1.51 -1.51 -5.69
N LEU A 157 -1.80 -2.02 -6.87
CA LEU A 157 -2.38 -1.24 -7.96
C LEU A 157 -3.89 -1.42 -8.03
N GLY A 158 -4.61 -0.31 -7.95
CA GLY A 158 -6.07 -0.30 -8.06
C GLY A 158 -6.54 -0.26 -9.51
N LEU A 159 -6.61 -1.38 -10.22
CA LEU A 159 -7.17 -1.46 -11.58
C LEU A 159 -8.68 -1.19 -11.60
N GLN A 160 -9.43 -1.73 -10.65
CA GLN A 160 -10.89 -1.65 -10.44
C GLN A 160 -11.72 -2.42 -11.46
N SER A 161 -11.46 -2.30 -12.78
CA SER A 161 -12.18 -3.03 -13.82
C SER A 161 -11.29 -3.24 -15.04
N MET A 162 -11.53 -4.31 -15.78
CA MET A 162 -10.95 -4.56 -17.10
C MET A 162 -11.82 -3.99 -18.25
N HIS A 163 -12.87 -3.25 -17.94
CA HIS A 163 -13.79 -2.68 -18.91
C HIS A 163 -13.75 -1.15 -18.86
N ASP A 164 -13.33 -0.50 -19.94
CA ASP A 164 -13.23 0.97 -20.04
C ASP A 164 -14.55 1.69 -19.79
N GLN A 165 -15.67 1.10 -20.20
CA GLN A 165 -16.99 1.65 -19.89
C GLN A 165 -17.25 1.73 -18.39
N THR A 166 -16.85 0.69 -17.65
CA THR A 166 -16.96 0.67 -16.19
C THR A 166 -16.00 1.68 -15.57
N LEU A 167 -14.74 1.75 -16.05
CA LEU A 167 -13.77 2.74 -15.57
C LEU A 167 -14.27 4.17 -15.74
N LYS A 168 -14.88 4.50 -16.89
CA LYS A 168 -15.54 5.79 -17.13
C LYS A 168 -16.71 6.03 -16.17
N LEU A 169 -17.58 5.03 -15.99
CA LEU A 169 -18.74 5.14 -15.10
C LEU A 169 -18.34 5.43 -13.65
N ILE A 170 -17.28 4.78 -13.16
CA ILE A 170 -16.78 4.99 -11.79
C ILE A 170 -15.84 6.19 -11.66
N ASN A 171 -15.69 6.99 -12.70
CA ASN A 171 -14.78 8.14 -12.76
C ASN A 171 -13.33 7.80 -12.46
N ARG A 172 -12.83 6.70 -13.07
CA ARG A 172 -11.42 6.28 -12.95
C ARG A 172 -10.58 7.06 -13.97
N GLY A 173 -9.40 7.58 -13.55
CA GLY A 173 -8.56 8.44 -14.37
C GLY A 173 -7.76 7.73 -15.47
N HIS A 174 -7.70 6.39 -15.43
CA HIS A 174 -6.99 5.58 -16.41
C HIS A 174 -7.94 4.66 -17.18
N ASP A 175 -7.49 4.15 -18.30
CA ASP A 175 -8.10 3.09 -19.09
C ASP A 175 -7.30 1.77 -18.99
N LEU A 176 -7.70 0.77 -19.77
CA LEU A 176 -7.05 -0.54 -19.75
C LEU A 176 -5.65 -0.54 -20.40
N GLN A 177 -5.32 0.47 -21.21
CA GLN A 177 -4.04 0.55 -21.90
C GLN A 177 -2.95 1.26 -21.09
N THR A 178 -3.36 1.99 -20.04
CA THR A 178 -2.46 2.66 -19.10
C THR A 178 -1.65 1.66 -18.28
#